data_fcc537f2cc9cc5f07ca77d7b2046b035
#
_entry.id   fcc537f2cc9cc5f07ca77d7b2046b035
#
_cell.length_a   1.000
_cell.length_b   1.000
_cell.length_c   1.000
_cell.angle_alpha   90.00
_cell.angle_beta   90.00
_cell.angle_gamma   90.00
#
_symmetry.space_group_name_H-M   'P 1'
#
loop_
_entity.id
_entity.type
_entity.pdbx_description
1 polymer ?
#
loop_
_entity_poly.entity_id
_entity_poly.type
_entity_poly.pdbx_seq_one_letter_code
_entity_poly.pdbx_strand_id
1 'polypeptide(L)'
;MERDPRVKTVNFIASDSGLRVMAEELAVEGRSDLLRQIIGAPSAKIQQQSNSDIGANVASGSYPSDAMVVIPCSVGTLGRIANGTASHLIERAADVTLKERRPLVLCVRETPLNKIHIRNMSLAADAGATIFPLIPTFYNHPSSADAMAQEFANRVLAHIGLAQPDAYRWKG
;
A
#
# COMPACT_ATOMS: atom_id res chain seq x y z
N MET A 1 -11.42 4.56 0.52
CA MET A 1 -11.75 3.42 -0.39
C MET A 1 -13.09 2.78 -0.04
N GLU A 2 -13.36 2.46 1.20
CA GLU A 2 -14.61 1.80 1.59
C GLU A 2 -15.88 2.56 1.15
N ARG A 3 -15.90 3.88 1.37
CA ARG A 3 -17.04 4.77 1.02
C ARG A 3 -17.10 5.14 -0.46
N ASP A 4 -16.07 4.82 -1.25
CA ASP A 4 -16.01 5.17 -2.66
C ASP A 4 -16.86 4.17 -3.48
N PRO A 5 -17.91 4.61 -4.20
CA PRO A 5 -18.78 3.70 -4.97
C PRO A 5 -18.06 3.04 -6.15
N ARG A 6 -16.96 3.60 -6.62
CA ARG A 6 -16.12 3.02 -7.69
C ARG A 6 -15.37 1.79 -7.24
N VAL A 7 -15.10 1.65 -5.92
CA VAL A 7 -14.39 0.52 -5.35
C VAL A 7 -15.37 -0.59 -5.01
N LYS A 8 -15.22 -1.74 -5.63
CA LYS A 8 -16.03 -2.94 -5.38
C LYS A 8 -15.43 -3.79 -4.25
N THR A 9 -14.12 -4.02 -4.29
CA THR A 9 -13.42 -4.88 -3.33
C THR A 9 -12.05 -4.29 -3.01
N VAL A 10 -11.65 -4.41 -1.75
CA VAL A 10 -10.29 -4.13 -1.27
C VAL A 10 -9.75 -5.39 -0.63
N ASN A 11 -8.75 -6.02 -1.25
CA ASN A 11 -8.02 -7.11 -0.63
C ASN A 11 -6.96 -6.51 0.30
N PHE A 12 -7.12 -6.68 1.60
CA PHE A 12 -6.20 -6.16 2.60
C PHE A 12 -5.28 -7.27 3.08
N ILE A 13 -3.97 -7.04 2.96
CA ILE A 13 -2.93 -7.97 3.39
C ILE A 13 -1.96 -7.20 4.28
N ALA A 14 -1.73 -7.68 5.49
CA ALA A 14 -0.73 -7.11 6.38
C ALA A 14 0.32 -8.17 6.75
N SER A 15 1.59 -7.80 6.73
CA SER A 15 2.64 -8.64 7.28
C SER A 15 2.56 -8.65 8.82
N ASP A 16 3.10 -9.69 9.47
CA ASP A 16 3.12 -9.77 10.94
C ASP A 16 3.83 -8.58 11.57
N SER A 17 4.95 -8.14 10.97
CA SER A 17 5.65 -6.93 11.40
C SER A 17 4.81 -5.66 11.17
N GLY A 18 4.08 -5.59 10.07
CA GLY A 18 3.17 -4.48 9.78
C GLY A 18 2.02 -4.39 10.78
N LEU A 19 1.40 -5.52 11.13
CA LEU A 19 0.36 -5.59 12.17
C LEU A 19 0.90 -5.15 13.53
N ARG A 20 2.12 -5.57 13.88
CA ARG A 20 2.75 -5.16 15.12
C ARG A 20 2.99 -3.64 15.18
N VAL A 21 3.58 -3.07 14.12
CA VAL A 21 3.84 -1.62 14.05
C VAL A 21 2.53 -0.83 14.11
N MET A 22 1.50 -1.25 13.37
CA MET A 22 0.19 -0.58 13.42
C MET A 22 -0.42 -0.63 14.82
N ALA A 23 -0.33 -1.76 15.53
CA ALA A 23 -0.83 -1.87 16.89
C ALA A 23 -0.10 -0.92 17.85
N GLU A 24 1.24 -0.80 17.72
CA GLU A 24 2.05 0.12 18.50
C GLU A 24 1.73 1.60 18.18
N GLU A 25 1.66 1.98 16.90
CA GLU A 25 1.39 3.36 16.47
C GLU A 25 -0.03 3.84 16.79
N LEU A 26 -1.01 2.94 16.75
CA LEU A 26 -2.42 3.26 17.04
C LEU A 26 -2.82 3.01 18.49
N ALA A 27 -1.89 2.57 19.34
CA ALA A 27 -2.13 2.19 20.75
C ALA A 27 -3.29 1.19 20.91
N VAL A 28 -3.35 0.19 20.01
CA VAL A 28 -4.40 -0.81 19.96
C VAL A 28 -3.92 -2.12 20.58
N GLU A 29 -4.67 -2.66 21.55
CA GLU A 29 -4.42 -3.97 22.11
C GLU A 29 -5.05 -5.08 21.23
N GLY A 30 -4.22 -6.01 20.77
CA GLY A 30 -4.65 -7.20 20.03
C GLY A 30 -4.63 -7.08 18.51
N ARG A 31 -4.04 -8.10 17.85
CA ARG A 31 -3.88 -8.13 16.38
C ARG A 31 -5.17 -8.46 15.65
N SER A 32 -6.06 -9.25 16.26
CA SER A 32 -7.30 -9.73 15.63
C SER A 32 -8.33 -8.65 15.40
N ASP A 33 -8.33 -7.58 16.22
CA ASP A 33 -9.31 -6.52 16.16
C ASP A 33 -8.82 -5.25 15.46
N LEU A 34 -7.56 -5.23 15.01
CA LEU A 34 -6.92 -4.04 14.45
C LEU A 34 -7.72 -3.46 13.28
N LEU A 35 -8.11 -4.28 12.32
CA LEU A 35 -8.94 -3.82 11.19
C LEU A 35 -10.30 -3.33 11.64
N ARG A 36 -10.95 -4.02 12.57
CA ARG A 36 -12.24 -3.61 13.12
C ARG A 36 -12.15 -2.26 13.83
N GLN A 37 -11.05 -2.02 14.53
CA GLN A 37 -10.82 -0.74 15.22
C GLN A 37 -10.50 0.40 14.23
N ILE A 38 -9.72 0.12 13.17
CA ILE A 38 -9.42 1.10 12.12
C ILE A 38 -10.66 1.45 11.29
N ILE A 39 -11.47 0.47 10.94
CA ILE A 39 -12.60 0.64 10.04
C ILE A 39 -13.89 0.95 10.81
N GLY A 40 -13.95 0.63 12.11
CA GLY A 40 -15.08 0.87 13.00
C GLY A 40 -16.24 -0.12 12.87
N ALA A 41 -16.33 -0.86 11.77
CA ALA A 41 -17.34 -1.91 11.52
C ALA A 41 -16.86 -2.90 10.46
N PRO A 42 -17.39 -4.15 10.42
CA PRO A 42 -17.14 -5.05 9.32
C PRO A 42 -17.58 -4.43 7.99
N SER A 43 -16.69 -4.39 7.02
CA SER A 43 -16.99 -3.90 5.67
C SER A 43 -17.15 -5.07 4.70
N ALA A 44 -18.26 -5.11 3.98
CA ALA A 44 -18.44 -6.10 2.92
C ALA A 44 -17.45 -5.95 1.75
N LYS A 45 -16.84 -4.77 1.61
CA LYS A 45 -15.86 -4.49 0.55
C LYS A 45 -14.44 -4.89 0.92
N ILE A 46 -14.08 -4.91 2.21
CA ILE A 46 -12.72 -5.18 2.67
C ILE A 46 -12.59 -6.66 3.02
N GLN A 47 -11.79 -7.36 2.24
CA GLN A 47 -11.47 -8.77 2.43
C GLN A 47 -10.05 -8.89 2.98
N GLN A 48 -9.95 -9.31 4.23
CA GLN A 48 -8.65 -9.57 4.85
C GLN A 48 -8.12 -10.92 4.41
N GLN A 49 -6.85 -10.94 3.98
CA GLN A 49 -6.13 -12.16 3.59
C GLN A 49 -4.87 -12.32 4.43
N SER A 50 -4.53 -13.57 4.73
CA SER A 50 -3.29 -13.86 5.46
C SER A 50 -2.08 -13.70 4.55
N ASN A 51 -1.04 -13.02 5.04
CA ASN A 51 0.22 -12.88 4.31
C ASN A 51 0.97 -14.21 4.11
N SER A 52 0.63 -15.24 4.89
CA SER A 52 1.19 -16.60 4.72
C SER A 52 0.44 -17.44 3.68
N ASP A 53 -0.75 -17.01 3.23
CA ASP A 53 -1.54 -17.74 2.25
C ASP A 53 -1.16 -17.37 0.82
N ILE A 54 -0.11 -17.99 0.31
CA ILE A 54 0.33 -17.80 -1.08
C ILE A 54 -0.61 -18.41 -2.13
N GLY A 55 -1.65 -19.14 -1.71
CA GLY A 55 -2.70 -19.69 -2.56
C GLY A 55 -3.94 -18.80 -2.66
N ALA A 56 -3.97 -17.66 -1.97
CA ALA A 56 -5.08 -16.72 -2.02
C ALA A 56 -5.36 -16.20 -3.45
N ASN A 57 -6.57 -15.69 -3.68
CA ASN A 57 -7.03 -15.25 -5.00
C ASN A 57 -6.09 -14.24 -5.67
N VAL A 58 -5.56 -13.27 -4.93
CA VAL A 58 -4.64 -12.24 -5.45
C VAL A 58 -3.26 -12.77 -5.86
N ALA A 59 -2.94 -14.02 -5.52
CA ALA A 59 -1.74 -14.71 -5.96
C ALA A 59 -1.84 -15.23 -7.40
N SER A 60 -3.02 -15.12 -8.03
CA SER A 60 -3.29 -15.57 -9.39
C SER A 60 -3.48 -14.41 -10.36
N GLY A 61 -2.84 -14.46 -11.53
CA GLY A 61 -3.02 -13.47 -12.59
C GLY A 61 -4.43 -13.43 -13.18
N SER A 62 -5.19 -14.53 -13.10
CA SER A 62 -6.58 -14.61 -13.55
C SER A 62 -7.56 -13.91 -12.61
N TYR A 63 -7.17 -13.63 -11.36
CA TYR A 63 -7.99 -12.85 -10.45
C TYR A 63 -7.99 -11.37 -10.88
N PRO A 64 -9.18 -10.78 -11.11
CA PRO A 64 -9.25 -9.39 -11.55
C PRO A 64 -8.90 -8.43 -10.40
N SER A 65 -7.83 -7.69 -10.56
CA SER A 65 -7.46 -6.56 -9.69
C SER A 65 -7.01 -5.39 -10.56
N ASP A 66 -7.44 -4.18 -10.23
CA ASP A 66 -7.16 -2.99 -11.03
C ASP A 66 -5.81 -2.35 -10.69
N ALA A 67 -5.40 -2.42 -9.43
CA ALA A 67 -4.14 -1.88 -8.94
C ALA A 67 -3.74 -2.51 -7.60
N MET A 68 -2.46 -2.38 -7.26
CA MET A 68 -1.94 -2.75 -5.93
C MET A 68 -1.13 -1.60 -5.34
N VAL A 69 -1.31 -1.37 -4.04
CA VAL A 69 -0.53 -0.39 -3.27
C VAL A 69 0.09 -1.09 -2.07
N VAL A 70 1.40 -0.93 -1.90
CA VAL A 70 2.12 -1.37 -0.69
C VAL A 70 2.45 -0.13 0.14
N ILE A 71 1.76 0.02 1.31
CA ILE A 71 1.86 1.22 2.13
C ILE A 71 1.83 0.89 3.64
N PRO A 72 2.83 1.24 4.42
CA PRO A 72 4.17 1.59 3.96
C PRO A 72 4.89 0.38 3.33
N CYS A 73 5.79 0.63 2.39
CA CYS A 73 6.66 -0.37 1.82
C CYS A 73 8.04 -0.31 2.51
N SER A 74 8.38 -1.32 3.31
CA SER A 74 9.70 -1.43 3.91
C SER A 74 10.76 -1.74 2.84
N VAL A 75 12.02 -1.37 3.10
CA VAL A 75 13.14 -1.67 2.18
C VAL A 75 13.38 -3.18 2.03
N GLY A 76 12.99 -3.98 3.03
CA GLY A 76 13.02 -5.45 2.94
C GLY A 76 11.98 -5.97 1.94
N THR A 77 10.75 -5.48 1.99
CA THR A 77 9.69 -5.81 1.03
C THR A 77 10.05 -5.31 -0.37
N LEU A 78 10.52 -4.05 -0.47
CA LEU A 78 11.03 -3.50 -1.72
C LEU A 78 12.11 -4.39 -2.34
N GLY A 79 13.09 -4.81 -1.54
CA GLY A 79 14.18 -5.68 -2.01
C GLY A 79 13.69 -7.01 -2.56
N ARG A 80 12.71 -7.66 -1.92
CA ARG A 80 12.11 -8.90 -2.42
C ARG A 80 11.33 -8.69 -3.71
N ILE A 81 10.50 -7.66 -3.78
CA ILE A 81 9.73 -7.32 -5.00
C ILE A 81 10.67 -7.00 -6.15
N ALA A 82 11.69 -6.15 -5.93
CA ALA A 82 12.64 -5.72 -6.95
C ALA A 82 13.47 -6.89 -7.55
N ASN A 83 13.65 -7.97 -6.79
CA ASN A 83 14.41 -9.14 -7.21
C ASN A 83 13.51 -10.36 -7.55
N GLY A 84 12.19 -10.18 -7.65
CA GLY A 84 11.24 -11.25 -7.98
C GLY A 84 11.18 -12.38 -6.95
N THR A 85 11.51 -12.09 -5.68
CA THR A 85 11.50 -13.07 -4.60
C THR A 85 10.19 -12.98 -3.84
N ALA A 86 9.32 -13.98 -4.00
CA ALA A 86 8.00 -14.02 -3.37
C ALA A 86 7.96 -15.09 -2.27
N SER A 87 8.20 -14.71 -1.03
CA SER A 87 8.13 -15.59 0.14
C SER A 87 6.74 -15.58 0.79
N HIS A 88 5.98 -14.52 0.62
CA HIS A 88 4.67 -14.30 1.21
C HIS A 88 3.71 -13.69 0.19
N LEU A 89 2.44 -13.58 0.57
CA LEU A 89 1.37 -13.13 -0.32
C LEU A 89 1.58 -11.70 -0.85
N ILE A 90 2.12 -10.79 -0.04
CA ILE A 90 2.39 -9.41 -0.49
C ILE A 90 3.35 -9.41 -1.69
N GLU A 91 4.49 -10.11 -1.58
CA GLU A 91 5.47 -10.16 -2.67
C GLU A 91 4.91 -10.92 -3.88
N ARG A 92 4.14 -12.00 -3.63
CA ARG A 92 3.51 -12.76 -4.71
C ARG A 92 2.46 -11.93 -5.46
N ALA A 93 1.61 -11.20 -4.76
CA ALA A 93 0.62 -10.31 -5.37
C ALA A 93 1.28 -9.17 -6.16
N ALA A 94 2.41 -8.63 -5.66
CA ALA A 94 3.18 -7.63 -6.39
C ALA A 94 3.79 -8.19 -7.68
N ASP A 95 4.38 -9.39 -7.63
CA ASP A 95 4.89 -10.11 -8.82
C ASP A 95 3.78 -10.34 -9.86
N VAL A 96 2.61 -10.80 -9.41
CA VAL A 96 1.42 -10.97 -10.27
C VAL A 96 0.98 -9.64 -10.87
N THR A 97 0.94 -8.57 -10.07
CA THR A 97 0.55 -7.24 -10.54
C THR A 97 1.47 -6.74 -11.65
N LEU A 98 2.78 -6.90 -11.48
CA LEU A 98 3.80 -6.53 -12.47
C LEU A 98 3.68 -7.36 -13.75
N LYS A 99 3.63 -8.70 -13.66
CA LYS A 99 3.55 -9.55 -14.85
C LYS A 99 2.27 -9.35 -15.66
N GLU A 100 1.16 -8.97 -15.02
CA GLU A 100 -0.11 -8.63 -15.67
C GLU A 100 -0.14 -7.16 -16.13
N ARG A 101 0.96 -6.40 -15.94
CA ARG A 101 1.09 -4.98 -16.31
C ARG A 101 0.03 -4.09 -15.67
N ARG A 102 -0.36 -4.42 -14.44
CA ARG A 102 -1.28 -3.62 -13.63
C ARG A 102 -0.50 -2.60 -12.80
N PRO A 103 -1.08 -1.45 -12.46
CA PRO A 103 -0.43 -0.46 -11.60
C PRO A 103 -0.01 -1.05 -10.25
N LEU A 104 1.28 -0.95 -9.93
CA LEU A 104 1.86 -1.27 -8.63
C LEU A 104 2.51 -0.02 -8.05
N VAL A 105 2.04 0.43 -6.88
CA VAL A 105 2.59 1.59 -6.18
C VAL A 105 3.29 1.14 -4.91
N LEU A 106 4.57 1.48 -4.77
CA LEU A 106 5.39 1.16 -3.62
C LEU A 106 5.66 2.43 -2.80
N CYS A 107 4.92 2.62 -1.71
CA CYS A 107 5.08 3.76 -0.80
C CYS A 107 6.25 3.51 0.15
N VAL A 108 7.47 3.69 -0.36
CA VAL A 108 8.70 3.36 0.36
C VAL A 108 8.89 4.28 1.58
N ARG A 109 9.17 3.69 2.75
CA ARG A 109 9.49 4.39 3.98
C ARG A 109 10.81 3.89 4.57
N GLU A 110 11.85 4.69 4.45
CA GLU A 110 13.16 4.46 5.05
C GLU A 110 14.00 5.74 5.06
N THR A 111 14.82 5.92 6.10
CA THR A 111 15.78 7.01 6.19
C THR A 111 16.91 6.67 7.18
N PRO A 112 18.21 6.94 6.86
CA PRO A 112 18.72 7.32 5.54
C PRO A 112 18.71 6.15 4.55
N LEU A 113 18.75 6.46 3.26
CA LEU A 113 18.87 5.46 2.20
C LEU A 113 20.33 5.08 1.94
N ASN A 114 20.60 3.79 1.79
CA ASN A 114 21.88 3.28 1.31
C ASN A 114 21.83 2.95 -0.19
N LYS A 115 22.98 2.62 -0.78
CA LYS A 115 23.08 2.29 -2.21
C LYS A 115 22.24 1.07 -2.62
N ILE A 116 22.04 0.09 -1.72
CA ILE A 116 21.22 -1.09 -1.99
C ILE A 116 19.75 -0.68 -2.11
N HIS A 117 19.27 0.18 -1.21
CA HIS A 117 17.88 0.68 -1.25
C HIS A 117 17.60 1.45 -2.55
N ILE A 118 18.52 2.35 -2.95
CA ILE A 118 18.42 3.13 -4.19
C ILE A 118 18.41 2.22 -5.41
N ARG A 119 19.31 1.22 -5.46
CA ARG A 119 19.34 0.22 -6.53
C ARG A 119 18.03 -0.56 -6.62
N ASN A 120 17.49 -1.02 -5.49
CA ASN A 120 16.24 -1.77 -5.47
C ASN A 120 15.04 -0.91 -5.91
N MET A 121 15.03 0.39 -5.59
CA MET A 121 14.02 1.31 -6.13
C MET A 121 14.13 1.43 -7.66
N SER A 122 15.35 1.54 -8.19
CA SER A 122 15.56 1.55 -9.65
C SER A 122 15.08 0.26 -10.30
N LEU A 123 15.48 -0.90 -9.78
CA LEU A 123 15.06 -2.20 -10.32
C LEU A 123 13.54 -2.38 -10.30
N ALA A 124 12.87 -1.97 -9.22
CA ALA A 124 11.42 -2.05 -9.14
C ALA A 124 10.74 -1.09 -10.14
N ALA A 125 11.29 0.11 -10.33
CA ALA A 125 10.81 1.06 -11.33
C ALA A 125 10.99 0.54 -12.76
N ASP A 126 12.14 -0.05 -13.07
CA ASP A 126 12.45 -0.67 -14.36
C ASP A 126 11.49 -1.84 -14.66
N ALA A 127 11.06 -2.57 -13.62
CA ALA A 127 10.04 -3.62 -13.72
C ALA A 127 8.60 -3.09 -13.90
N GLY A 128 8.37 -1.77 -13.78
CA GLY A 128 7.08 -1.12 -13.99
C GLY A 128 6.35 -0.68 -12.71
N ALA A 129 6.96 -0.81 -11.52
CA ALA A 129 6.38 -0.28 -10.31
C ALA A 129 6.57 1.25 -10.23
N THR A 130 5.59 1.94 -9.65
CA THR A 130 5.77 3.33 -9.25
C THR A 130 6.42 3.40 -7.86
N ILE A 131 7.60 4.01 -7.79
CA ILE A 131 8.23 4.35 -6.51
C ILE A 131 7.61 5.65 -6.01
N PHE A 132 6.89 5.55 -4.89
CA PHE A 132 6.13 6.65 -4.29
C PHE A 132 6.60 6.85 -2.83
N PRO A 133 7.75 7.50 -2.59
CA PRO A 133 8.29 7.63 -1.25
C PRO A 133 7.30 8.29 -0.31
N LEU A 134 7.22 7.80 0.94
CA LEU A 134 6.30 8.33 1.94
C LEU A 134 6.87 9.64 2.51
N ILE A 135 6.76 10.69 1.70
CA ILE A 135 7.25 12.04 2.00
C ILE A 135 6.05 12.97 2.13
N PRO A 136 5.81 13.56 3.33
CA PRO A 136 4.72 14.50 3.53
C PRO A 136 4.96 15.80 2.76
N THR A 137 3.88 16.49 2.41
CA THR A 137 3.91 17.83 1.79
C THR A 137 3.45 18.89 2.79
N PHE A 138 4.11 20.06 2.77
CA PHE A 138 3.84 21.15 3.70
C PHE A 138 3.25 22.39 3.04
N TYR A 139 3.34 22.50 1.71
CA TYR A 139 2.89 23.69 0.96
C TYR A 139 1.36 23.87 0.94
N ASN A 140 0.61 22.83 1.27
CA ASN A 140 -0.85 22.88 1.45
C ASN A 140 -1.27 23.22 2.89
N HIS A 141 -0.31 23.53 3.77
CA HIS A 141 -0.53 23.94 5.17
C HIS A 141 -1.43 22.97 5.95
N PRO A 142 -1.08 21.66 6.04
CA PRO A 142 -1.91 20.69 6.76
C PRO A 142 -2.03 21.07 8.24
N SER A 143 -3.23 20.97 8.78
CA SER A 143 -3.53 21.40 10.17
C SER A 143 -3.11 20.37 11.23
N SER A 144 -2.81 19.13 10.83
CA SER A 144 -2.45 18.03 11.74
C SER A 144 -1.66 16.94 11.00
N ALA A 145 -1.08 16.00 11.75
CA ALA A 145 -0.47 14.79 11.20
C ALA A 145 -1.48 13.94 10.42
N ASP A 146 -2.72 13.83 10.92
CA ASP A 146 -3.79 13.12 10.24
C ASP A 146 -4.15 13.77 8.90
N ALA A 147 -4.20 15.11 8.85
CA ALA A 147 -4.42 15.83 7.59
C ALA A 147 -3.29 15.57 6.58
N MET A 148 -2.03 15.50 7.03
CA MET A 148 -0.89 15.11 6.19
C MET A 148 -1.04 13.68 5.66
N ALA A 149 -1.40 12.73 6.52
CA ALA A 149 -1.58 11.33 6.14
C ALA A 149 -2.74 11.18 5.15
N GLN A 150 -3.85 11.90 5.38
CA GLN A 150 -4.99 11.90 4.47
C GLN A 150 -4.64 12.46 3.10
N GLU A 151 -3.89 13.56 3.06
CA GLU A 151 -3.44 14.16 1.79
C GLU A 151 -2.50 13.22 1.04
N PHE A 152 -1.57 12.57 1.73
CA PHE A 152 -0.72 11.55 1.13
C PHE A 152 -1.55 10.40 0.54
N ALA A 153 -2.52 9.88 1.30
CA ALA A 153 -3.42 8.82 0.85
C ALA A 153 -4.23 9.26 -0.39
N ASN A 154 -4.74 10.49 -0.41
CA ASN A 154 -5.46 11.05 -1.55
C ASN A 154 -4.60 11.10 -2.82
N ARG A 155 -3.30 11.45 -2.69
CA ARG A 155 -2.36 11.46 -3.82
C ARG A 155 -2.10 10.05 -4.34
N VAL A 156 -1.94 9.06 -3.45
CA VAL A 156 -1.79 7.65 -3.85
C VAL A 156 -3.04 7.17 -4.57
N LEU A 157 -4.23 7.46 -4.03
CA LEU A 157 -5.50 7.10 -4.66
C LEU A 157 -5.66 7.75 -6.03
N ALA A 158 -5.33 9.03 -6.16
CA ALA A 158 -5.36 9.72 -7.46
C ALA A 158 -4.43 9.07 -8.48
N HIS A 159 -3.25 8.61 -8.04
CA HIS A 159 -2.27 7.95 -8.92
C HIS A 159 -2.79 6.62 -9.50
N ILE A 160 -3.63 5.89 -8.76
CA ILE A 160 -4.28 4.66 -9.25
C ILE A 160 -5.68 4.91 -9.86
N GLY A 161 -6.01 6.14 -10.23
CA GLY A 161 -7.27 6.49 -10.90
C GLY A 161 -8.46 6.73 -9.96
N LEU A 162 -8.26 6.75 -8.65
CA LEU A 162 -9.29 6.97 -7.63
C LEU A 162 -9.21 8.37 -7.01
N ALA A 163 -9.01 9.42 -7.84
CA ALA A 163 -8.94 10.80 -7.35
C ALA A 163 -10.15 11.14 -6.48
N GLN A 164 -9.89 11.72 -5.29
CA GLN A 164 -10.93 12.11 -4.35
C GLN A 164 -11.39 13.54 -4.63
N PRO A 165 -12.69 13.86 -4.51
CA PRO A 165 -13.23 15.20 -4.81
C PRO A 165 -12.59 16.30 -3.95
N ASP A 166 -12.35 16.01 -2.67
CA ASP A 166 -11.86 16.95 -1.67
C ASP A 166 -10.31 17.00 -1.59
N ALA A 167 -9.61 16.25 -2.45
CA ALA A 167 -8.15 16.26 -2.48
C ALA A 167 -7.61 17.62 -2.92
N TYR A 168 -6.55 18.06 -2.26
CA TYR A 168 -5.84 19.29 -2.67
C TYR A 168 -5.40 19.20 -4.13
N ARG A 169 -5.62 20.29 -4.87
CA ARG A 169 -5.15 20.48 -6.24
C ARG A 169 -4.43 21.80 -6.35
N TRP A 170 -3.25 21.77 -6.91
CA TRP A 170 -2.54 23.00 -7.24
C TRP A 170 -3.34 23.80 -8.28
N LYS A 171 -3.57 25.08 -7.98
CA LYS A 171 -4.39 25.95 -8.86
C LYS A 171 -3.57 26.97 -9.63
N GLY A 172 -2.21 26.87 -9.58
CA GLY A 172 -1.34 27.87 -10.19
C GLY A 172 -0.96 28.99 -9.23
#